data_e6bd018a2100759d6e664c183f5f6452
#
_entry.id   e6bd018a2100759d6e664c183f5f6452
#
_cell.length_a   1.000
_cell.length_b   1.000
_cell.length_c   1.000
_cell.angle_alpha   90.00
_cell.angle_beta   90.00
_cell.angle_gamma   90.00
#
_symmetry.space_group_name_H-M   'P 1'
#
loop_
_entity.id
_entity.type
_entity.pdbx_description
1 polymer ?
#
loop_
_entity_poly.entity_id
_entity_poly.type
_entity_poly.pdbx_seq_one_letter_code
_entity_poly.pdbx_strand_id
1 'polypeptide(L)'
;MIREVTGIRKIRMVYLQLLYRCNFECLHCFHGERLKHSDAFSSAEAIRFLILMRDQYCTEAVTLLGGEPFLYKDLPVVVRQARQQLGLRVEICTNGYRIERRLTEIAPYLDFLRISLDGIDATNDHIRKPGSHQSALNALCCARELGVRTGVTTTITSVNIAEVLPLARIWEELGVVQLKLHCLRPVGNAFSHPELFIADSTAYMRLREELRNANLDIEIVLDEDLTANSSPAVCAHAGSPREIARIEADPRGALTMSCKAVGKDSHAFWYDKTANRITHRPSATDELTLAVPDVVYARV
;
A
#
# COMPACT_ATOMS: atom_id res chain seq x y z
N MET A 1 4.54 24.33 -1.36
CA MET A 1 3.63 24.18 -2.53
C MET A 1 2.34 23.44 -2.18
N ILE A 2 2.33 22.18 -1.63
CA ILE A 2 1.06 21.55 -1.20
C ILE A 2 0.35 22.41 -0.17
N ARG A 3 1.06 22.86 0.86
CA ARG A 3 0.51 23.74 1.92
C ARG A 3 -0.12 25.03 1.37
N GLU A 4 0.51 25.65 0.39
CA GLU A 4 0.06 26.92 -0.20
C GLU A 4 -1.22 26.73 -1.04
N VAL A 5 -1.32 25.62 -1.78
CA VAL A 5 -2.46 25.33 -2.65
C VAL A 5 -3.65 24.74 -1.87
N THR A 6 -3.38 23.84 -0.92
CA THR A 6 -4.43 23.06 -0.23
C THR A 6 -4.65 23.43 1.23
N GLY A 7 -3.69 24.15 1.84
CA GLY A 7 -3.65 24.40 3.28
C GLY A 7 -3.21 23.21 4.11
N ILE A 8 -2.85 22.07 3.50
CA ILE A 8 -2.37 20.87 4.20
C ILE A 8 -0.99 21.16 4.80
N ARG A 9 -0.88 21.01 6.12
CA ARG A 9 0.36 21.27 6.86
C ARG A 9 1.07 20.01 7.33
N LYS A 10 0.33 18.90 7.46
CA LYS A 10 0.87 17.63 7.91
C LYS A 10 0.44 16.48 6.99
N ILE A 11 1.40 15.62 6.65
CA ILE A 11 1.20 14.39 5.87
C ILE A 11 1.85 13.28 6.68
N ARG A 12 1.04 12.47 7.37
CA ARG A 12 1.58 11.50 8.33
C ARG A 12 2.48 10.45 7.70
N MET A 13 2.11 9.97 6.52
CA MET A 13 2.77 8.85 5.86
C MET A 13 3.01 9.12 4.39
N VAL A 14 4.17 8.69 3.91
CA VAL A 14 4.48 8.63 2.49
C VAL A 14 4.43 7.19 2.01
N TYR A 15 3.66 6.93 0.97
CA TYR A 15 3.74 5.71 0.18
C TYR A 15 4.70 5.99 -0.99
N LEU A 16 5.91 5.43 -0.93
CA LEU A 16 6.96 5.68 -1.90
C LEU A 16 7.15 4.47 -2.80
N GLN A 17 6.67 4.59 -4.04
CA GLN A 17 6.94 3.60 -5.08
C GLN A 17 8.36 3.79 -5.61
N LEU A 18 9.28 2.93 -5.21
CA LEU A 18 10.70 3.06 -5.57
C LEU A 18 10.97 2.79 -7.06
N LEU A 19 10.19 1.89 -7.66
CA LEU A 19 10.34 1.44 -9.05
C LEU A 19 9.01 0.86 -9.57
N TYR A 20 8.86 0.81 -10.90
CA TYR A 20 7.71 0.12 -11.50
C TYR A 20 7.96 -1.37 -11.73
N ARG A 21 9.20 -1.79 -11.92
CA ARG A 21 9.53 -3.19 -12.21
C ARG A 21 9.04 -4.15 -11.12
N CYS A 22 8.41 -5.26 -11.55
CA CYS A 22 7.96 -6.36 -10.70
C CYS A 22 8.42 -7.69 -11.30
N ASN A 23 8.52 -8.72 -10.48
CA ASN A 23 8.77 -10.11 -10.87
C ASN A 23 7.47 -10.94 -10.98
N PHE A 24 6.30 -10.28 -10.82
CA PHE A 24 4.97 -10.85 -10.99
C PHE A 24 4.16 -10.05 -12.00
N GLU A 25 3.16 -10.71 -12.60
CA GLU A 25 2.13 -10.15 -13.48
C GLU A 25 0.75 -10.56 -12.95
N CYS A 26 0.44 -10.19 -11.70
CA CYS A 26 -0.81 -10.58 -11.05
C CYS A 26 -2.04 -10.15 -11.85
N LEU A 27 -3.07 -10.99 -11.90
CA LEU A 27 -4.30 -10.75 -12.66
C LEU A 27 -5.01 -9.46 -12.23
N HIS A 28 -4.94 -9.11 -10.95
CA HIS A 28 -5.58 -7.92 -10.38
C HIS A 28 -4.65 -6.70 -10.24
N CYS A 29 -3.41 -6.77 -10.77
CA CYS A 29 -2.42 -5.73 -10.52
C CYS A 29 -2.89 -4.35 -11.02
N PHE A 30 -3.02 -3.38 -10.12
CA PHE A 30 -3.45 -2.02 -10.47
C PHE A 30 -2.41 -1.24 -11.28
N HIS A 31 -1.15 -1.66 -11.28
CA HIS A 31 -0.12 -1.04 -12.11
C HIS A 31 -0.31 -1.34 -13.60
N GLY A 32 -0.73 -2.56 -13.95
CA GLY A 32 -0.89 -2.97 -15.34
C GLY A 32 0.36 -2.71 -16.17
N GLU A 33 0.19 -2.05 -17.31
CA GLU A 33 1.27 -1.71 -18.26
C GLU A 33 2.41 -0.88 -17.62
N ARG A 34 2.17 -0.19 -16.50
CA ARG A 34 3.23 0.57 -15.81
C ARG A 34 4.38 -0.30 -15.34
N LEU A 35 4.15 -1.60 -15.07
CA LEU A 35 5.21 -2.54 -14.69
C LEU A 35 6.29 -2.72 -15.76
N LYS A 36 5.99 -2.36 -17.02
CA LYS A 36 6.91 -2.42 -18.15
C LYS A 36 7.86 -1.21 -18.21
N HIS A 37 7.58 -0.15 -17.43
CA HIS A 37 8.43 1.03 -17.40
C HIS A 37 9.68 0.79 -16.52
N SER A 38 10.79 1.36 -16.96
CA SER A 38 12.09 1.28 -16.26
C SER A 38 12.28 2.36 -15.20
N ASP A 39 11.32 3.27 -15.07
CA ASP A 39 11.44 4.38 -14.13
C ASP A 39 11.63 3.88 -12.70
N ALA A 40 12.56 4.51 -12.00
CA ALA A 40 12.86 4.29 -10.60
C ALA A 40 13.35 5.58 -9.97
N PHE A 41 13.26 5.67 -8.65
CA PHE A 41 14.06 6.62 -7.90
C PHE A 41 15.50 6.13 -7.83
N SER A 42 16.49 7.02 -7.89
CA SER A 42 17.79 6.71 -7.31
C SER A 42 17.70 6.77 -5.78
N SER A 43 18.61 6.11 -5.08
CA SER A 43 18.62 6.15 -3.60
C SER A 43 18.74 7.59 -3.09
N ALA A 44 19.55 8.41 -3.74
CA ALA A 44 19.70 9.82 -3.39
C ALA A 44 18.41 10.62 -3.57
N GLU A 45 17.65 10.40 -4.66
CA GLU A 45 16.36 11.07 -4.88
C GLU A 45 15.32 10.63 -3.85
N ALA A 46 15.23 9.32 -3.56
CA ALA A 46 14.32 8.79 -2.54
C ALA A 46 14.59 9.40 -1.16
N ILE A 47 15.87 9.44 -0.76
CA ILE A 47 16.26 10.01 0.53
C ILE A 47 15.97 11.53 0.59
N ARG A 48 16.31 12.30 -0.46
CA ARG A 48 16.00 13.74 -0.52
C ARG A 48 14.49 14.00 -0.44
N PHE A 49 13.69 13.17 -1.11
CA PHE A 49 12.24 13.28 -1.03
C PHE A 49 11.72 13.01 0.40
N LEU A 50 12.22 11.98 1.07
CA LEU A 50 11.84 11.68 2.45
C LEU A 50 12.27 12.80 3.43
N ILE A 51 13.46 13.40 3.25
CA ILE A 51 13.90 14.57 4.01
C ILE A 51 12.91 15.73 3.81
N LEU A 52 12.55 16.03 2.55
CA LEU A 52 11.60 17.09 2.24
C LEU A 52 10.26 16.86 2.92
N MET A 53 9.73 15.62 2.84
CA MET A 53 8.45 15.28 3.44
C MET A 53 8.48 15.38 4.97
N ARG A 54 9.53 14.88 5.62
CA ARG A 54 9.72 15.00 7.07
C ARG A 54 9.78 16.48 7.50
N ASP A 55 10.62 17.27 6.83
CA ASP A 55 10.94 18.62 7.28
C ASP A 55 9.82 19.63 6.97
N GLN A 56 9.15 19.49 5.82
CA GLN A 56 8.10 20.43 5.40
C GLN A 56 6.70 20.01 5.81
N TYR A 57 6.44 18.69 5.94
CA TYR A 57 5.10 18.16 6.18
C TYR A 57 5.00 17.29 7.43
N CYS A 58 6.03 17.27 8.28
CA CYS A 58 6.04 16.52 9.54
C CYS A 58 5.70 15.04 9.35
N THR A 59 6.20 14.42 8.26
CA THR A 59 5.97 13.02 7.96
C THR A 59 6.65 12.13 9.02
N GLU A 60 5.91 11.14 9.52
CA GLU A 60 6.32 10.26 10.61
C GLU A 60 6.65 8.84 10.14
N ALA A 61 6.15 8.46 8.95
CA ALA A 61 6.30 7.10 8.43
C ALA A 61 6.45 7.06 6.92
N VAL A 62 7.10 6.00 6.44
CA VAL A 62 7.15 5.67 5.01
C VAL A 62 6.77 4.21 4.82
N THR A 63 5.92 3.95 3.83
CA THR A 63 5.70 2.62 3.28
C THR A 63 6.42 2.55 1.93
N LEU A 64 7.45 1.71 1.85
CA LEU A 64 8.17 1.47 0.61
C LEU A 64 7.42 0.43 -0.23
N LEU A 65 7.11 0.82 -1.44
CA LEU A 65 6.40 -0.01 -2.41
C LEU A 65 7.10 0.07 -3.77
N GLY A 66 6.40 -0.45 -4.79
CA GLY A 66 6.81 -0.36 -6.17
C GLY A 66 5.99 -1.33 -7.01
N GLY A 67 6.58 -1.82 -8.09
CA GLY A 67 6.20 -3.13 -8.60
C GLY A 67 6.55 -4.17 -7.54
N GLU A 68 7.87 -4.37 -7.31
CA GLU A 68 8.35 -5.16 -6.16
C GLU A 68 9.56 -4.46 -5.52
N PRO A 69 9.44 -3.95 -4.27
CA PRO A 69 10.52 -3.18 -3.64
C PRO A 69 11.79 -3.99 -3.40
N PHE A 70 11.70 -5.31 -3.19
CA PHE A 70 12.89 -6.15 -3.04
C PHE A 70 13.70 -6.34 -4.31
N LEU A 71 13.20 -5.91 -5.48
CA LEU A 71 13.99 -5.79 -6.71
C LEU A 71 14.80 -4.48 -6.77
N TYR A 72 14.49 -3.52 -5.91
CA TYR A 72 15.20 -2.26 -5.87
C TYR A 72 16.59 -2.44 -5.23
N LYS A 73 17.65 -2.22 -6.04
CA LYS A 73 19.03 -2.56 -5.64
C LYS A 73 19.43 -1.89 -4.31
N ASP A 74 19.11 -0.62 -4.15
CA ASP A 74 19.54 0.18 -3.00
C ASP A 74 18.51 0.20 -1.86
N LEU A 75 17.60 -0.81 -1.81
CA LEU A 75 16.60 -0.92 -0.74
C LEU A 75 17.24 -0.83 0.67
N PRO A 76 18.35 -1.53 0.97
CA PRO A 76 18.97 -1.45 2.29
C PRO A 76 19.46 -0.04 2.64
N VAL A 77 19.94 0.70 1.65
CA VAL A 77 20.41 2.08 1.85
C VAL A 77 19.24 2.98 2.24
N VAL A 78 18.14 2.91 1.49
CA VAL A 78 16.95 3.75 1.74
C VAL A 78 16.31 3.40 3.08
N VAL A 79 16.13 2.11 3.39
CA VAL A 79 15.55 1.65 4.66
C VAL A 79 16.36 2.13 5.85
N ARG A 80 17.68 1.93 5.82
CA ARG A 80 18.59 2.37 6.89
C ARG A 80 18.55 3.88 7.09
N GLN A 81 18.64 4.66 6.01
CA GLN A 81 18.61 6.12 6.08
C GLN A 81 17.26 6.61 6.62
N ALA A 82 16.14 6.07 6.13
CA ALA A 82 14.82 6.45 6.61
C ALA A 82 14.67 6.19 8.11
N ARG A 83 15.12 5.03 8.59
CA ARG A 83 15.00 4.65 10.00
C ARG A 83 15.97 5.38 10.91
N GLN A 84 17.27 5.30 10.61
CA GLN A 84 18.33 5.77 11.52
C GLN A 84 18.58 7.28 11.46
N GLN A 85 18.57 7.85 10.25
CA GLN A 85 18.89 9.26 10.07
C GLN A 85 17.66 10.16 10.09
N LEU A 86 16.55 9.67 9.56
CA LEU A 86 15.32 10.46 9.48
C LEU A 86 14.35 10.18 10.62
N GLY A 87 14.54 9.11 11.39
CA GLY A 87 13.66 8.73 12.48
C GLY A 87 12.24 8.28 12.03
N LEU A 88 12.07 7.98 10.75
CA LEU A 88 10.78 7.54 10.22
C LEU A 88 10.48 6.10 10.63
N ARG A 89 9.22 5.80 10.88
CA ARG A 89 8.74 4.43 10.90
C ARG A 89 8.77 3.90 9.47
N VAL A 90 9.42 2.74 9.27
CA VAL A 90 9.62 2.14 7.95
C VAL A 90 8.77 0.89 7.80
N GLU A 91 7.92 0.90 6.80
CA GLU A 91 7.11 -0.24 6.39
C GLU A 91 7.47 -0.62 4.94
N ILE A 92 7.35 -1.91 4.60
CA ILE A 92 7.49 -2.40 3.23
C ILE A 92 6.27 -3.23 2.87
N CYS A 93 5.73 -3.04 1.65
CA CYS A 93 4.73 -3.90 1.07
C CYS A 93 5.34 -4.68 -0.09
N THR A 94 5.32 -6.01 -0.03
CA THR A 94 6.03 -6.93 -0.94
C THR A 94 5.16 -8.13 -1.31
N ASN A 95 5.47 -8.76 -2.44
CA ASN A 95 4.90 -10.05 -2.81
C ASN A 95 5.56 -11.24 -2.07
N GLY A 96 6.62 -11.00 -1.31
CA GLY A 96 7.29 -12.01 -0.48
C GLY A 96 8.14 -13.04 -1.25
N TYR A 97 8.34 -12.87 -2.56
CA TYR A 97 8.97 -13.88 -3.38
C TYR A 97 10.50 -13.88 -3.26
N ARG A 98 11.04 -14.88 -2.52
CA ARG A 98 12.50 -15.10 -2.34
C ARG A 98 13.20 -13.88 -1.74
N ILE A 99 12.60 -13.30 -0.70
CA ILE A 99 13.14 -12.07 -0.08
C ILE A 99 14.03 -12.34 1.14
N GLU A 100 14.10 -13.56 1.65
CA GLU A 100 14.63 -13.92 2.97
C GLU A 100 16.04 -13.34 3.22
N ARG A 101 16.95 -13.50 2.27
CA ARG A 101 18.32 -12.98 2.38
C ARG A 101 18.34 -11.45 2.54
N ARG A 102 17.55 -10.74 1.72
CA ARG A 102 17.50 -9.27 1.77
C ARG A 102 16.72 -8.78 2.97
N LEU A 103 15.71 -9.54 3.40
CA LEU A 103 14.95 -9.25 4.59
C LEU A 103 15.85 -9.28 5.83
N THR A 104 16.71 -10.30 5.95
CA THR A 104 17.69 -10.39 7.05
C THR A 104 18.59 -9.15 7.12
N GLU A 105 19.01 -8.61 5.98
CA GLU A 105 19.84 -7.40 5.93
C GLU A 105 19.15 -6.15 6.46
N ILE A 106 17.84 -6.00 6.18
CA ILE A 106 17.08 -4.79 6.50
C ILE A 106 16.24 -4.89 7.77
N ALA A 107 16.03 -6.09 8.29
CA ALA A 107 15.18 -6.35 9.46
C ALA A 107 15.45 -5.43 10.65
N PRO A 108 16.71 -5.09 11.02
CA PRO A 108 16.98 -4.18 12.14
C PRO A 108 16.45 -2.75 11.96
N TYR A 109 16.07 -2.38 10.74
CA TYR A 109 15.61 -1.04 10.39
C TYR A 109 14.14 -1.03 9.93
N LEU A 110 13.46 -2.18 9.98
CA LEU A 110 12.10 -2.37 9.50
C LEU A 110 11.13 -2.48 10.67
N ASP A 111 10.12 -1.62 10.69
CA ASP A 111 9.11 -1.64 11.75
C ASP A 111 7.93 -2.55 11.40
N PHE A 112 7.65 -2.74 10.10
CA PHE A 112 6.53 -3.55 9.63
C PHE A 112 6.74 -4.11 8.23
N LEU A 113 6.48 -5.39 8.04
CA LEU A 113 6.48 -6.05 6.73
C LEU A 113 5.07 -6.48 6.35
N ARG A 114 4.57 -5.95 5.25
CA ARG A 114 3.28 -6.34 4.70
C ARG A 114 3.48 -7.25 3.50
N ILE A 115 2.95 -8.46 3.59
CA ILE A 115 3.05 -9.45 2.52
C ILE A 115 1.71 -9.56 1.80
N SER A 116 1.79 -9.56 0.48
CA SER A 116 0.61 -9.65 -0.38
C SER A 116 0.24 -11.12 -0.61
N LEU A 117 -0.90 -11.55 -0.12
CA LEU A 117 -1.45 -12.91 -0.23
C LEU A 117 -2.95 -12.85 -0.50
N ASP A 118 -3.41 -13.53 -1.54
CA ASP A 118 -4.80 -13.44 -2.00
C ASP A 118 -5.58 -14.74 -1.92
N GLY A 119 -5.01 -15.80 -1.38
CA GLY A 119 -5.69 -17.09 -1.30
C GLY A 119 -4.83 -18.18 -0.71
N ILE A 120 -5.41 -19.38 -0.60
CA ILE A 120 -4.73 -20.60 -0.15
C ILE A 120 -4.12 -21.29 -1.37
N ASP A 121 -2.86 -21.71 -1.26
CA ASP A 121 -2.16 -22.53 -2.26
C ASP A 121 -2.45 -22.12 -3.73
N ALA A 122 -3.21 -22.93 -4.43
CA ALA A 122 -3.50 -22.77 -5.84
C ALA A 122 -4.28 -21.49 -6.17
N THR A 123 -5.14 -21.00 -5.27
CA THR A 123 -5.89 -19.76 -5.45
C THR A 123 -4.94 -18.57 -5.47
N ASN A 124 -4.00 -18.50 -4.54
CA ASN A 124 -2.99 -17.45 -4.54
C ASN A 124 -2.10 -17.51 -5.78
N ASP A 125 -1.64 -18.71 -6.11
CA ASP A 125 -0.75 -18.95 -7.26
C ASP A 125 -1.44 -18.62 -8.59
N HIS A 126 -2.72 -18.90 -8.72
CA HIS A 126 -3.52 -18.53 -9.88
C HIS A 126 -3.63 -17.00 -10.05
N ILE A 127 -3.93 -16.28 -8.97
CA ILE A 127 -4.10 -14.81 -9.01
C ILE A 127 -2.75 -14.12 -9.22
N ARG A 128 -1.68 -14.62 -8.62
CA ARG A 128 -0.38 -13.94 -8.57
C ARG A 128 0.68 -14.57 -9.46
N LYS A 129 1.14 -15.77 -9.10
CA LYS A 129 2.19 -16.49 -9.81
C LYS A 129 2.36 -17.90 -9.20
N PRO A 130 2.61 -18.95 -10.00
CA PRO A 130 2.95 -20.27 -9.48
C PRO A 130 4.12 -20.23 -8.46
N GLY A 131 3.91 -20.86 -7.31
CA GLY A 131 4.87 -20.91 -6.19
C GLY A 131 4.92 -19.63 -5.34
N SER A 132 4.05 -18.66 -5.59
CA SER A 132 4.01 -17.41 -4.83
C SER A 132 3.47 -17.61 -3.42
N HIS A 133 2.50 -18.51 -3.22
CA HIS A 133 1.95 -18.82 -1.91
C HIS A 133 3.05 -19.34 -0.96
N GLN A 134 3.75 -20.38 -1.37
CA GLN A 134 4.84 -20.96 -0.55
C GLN A 134 5.95 -19.95 -0.26
N SER A 135 6.33 -19.14 -1.25
CA SER A 135 7.34 -18.09 -1.04
C SER A 135 6.88 -17.03 -0.03
N ALA A 136 5.62 -16.65 -0.05
CA ALA A 136 5.05 -15.70 0.89
C ALA A 136 5.01 -16.28 2.33
N LEU A 137 4.66 -17.56 2.48
CA LEU A 137 4.74 -18.26 3.77
C LEU A 137 6.18 -18.29 4.31
N ASN A 138 7.16 -18.61 3.46
CA ASN A 138 8.56 -18.59 3.85
C ASN A 138 9.00 -17.19 4.32
N ALA A 139 8.56 -16.15 3.64
CA ALA A 139 8.83 -14.76 4.01
C ALA A 139 8.20 -14.38 5.35
N LEU A 140 6.96 -14.83 5.65
CA LEU A 140 6.31 -14.65 6.95
C LEU A 140 7.08 -15.36 8.07
N CYS A 141 7.48 -16.61 7.86
CA CYS A 141 8.28 -17.37 8.83
C CYS A 141 9.62 -16.67 9.10
N CYS A 142 10.34 -16.28 8.06
CA CYS A 142 11.58 -15.54 8.18
C CYS A 142 11.41 -14.21 8.94
N ALA A 143 10.37 -13.44 8.62
CA ALA A 143 10.11 -12.19 9.32
C ALA A 143 9.85 -12.41 10.82
N ARG A 144 9.09 -13.45 11.17
CA ARG A 144 8.84 -13.85 12.57
C ARG A 144 10.13 -14.21 13.30
N GLU A 145 11.01 -15.00 12.68
CA GLU A 145 12.31 -15.37 13.25
C GLU A 145 13.20 -14.16 13.48
N LEU A 146 13.09 -13.14 12.62
CA LEU A 146 13.82 -11.88 12.71
C LEU A 146 13.15 -10.86 13.67
N GLY A 147 12.02 -11.20 14.28
CA GLY A 147 11.27 -10.31 15.18
C GLY A 147 10.59 -9.14 14.48
N VAL A 148 10.41 -9.20 13.16
CA VAL A 148 9.71 -8.16 12.38
C VAL A 148 8.20 -8.39 12.47
N ARG A 149 7.45 -7.36 12.85
CA ARG A 149 5.98 -7.41 12.84
C ARG A 149 5.46 -7.54 11.41
N THR A 150 4.50 -8.43 11.21
CA THR A 150 3.97 -8.72 9.88
C THR A 150 2.48 -8.42 9.76
N GLY A 151 2.08 -8.01 8.56
CA GLY A 151 0.69 -7.94 8.13
C GLY A 151 0.54 -8.60 6.76
N VAL A 152 -0.68 -9.00 6.46
CA VAL A 152 -1.06 -9.50 5.13
C VAL A 152 -2.00 -8.51 4.47
N THR A 153 -1.89 -8.37 3.15
CA THR A 153 -2.84 -7.64 2.32
C THR A 153 -3.45 -8.59 1.31
N THR A 154 -4.78 -8.62 1.28
CA THR A 154 -5.58 -9.44 0.36
C THR A 154 -6.51 -8.56 -0.45
N THR A 155 -6.49 -8.71 -1.76
CA THR A 155 -7.50 -8.14 -2.65
C THR A 155 -8.62 -9.15 -2.83
N ILE A 156 -9.82 -8.80 -2.39
CA ILE A 156 -10.98 -9.70 -2.45
C ILE A 156 -11.50 -9.79 -3.88
N THR A 157 -11.64 -11.00 -4.37
CA THR A 157 -12.14 -11.35 -5.71
C THR A 157 -13.22 -12.41 -5.62
N SER A 158 -13.89 -12.68 -6.74
CA SER A 158 -14.88 -13.77 -6.85
C SER A 158 -14.30 -15.16 -6.54
N VAL A 159 -12.99 -15.35 -6.80
CA VAL A 159 -12.32 -16.65 -6.62
C VAL A 159 -11.78 -16.88 -5.22
N ASN A 160 -11.56 -15.83 -4.43
CA ASN A 160 -10.97 -15.97 -3.09
C ASN A 160 -11.87 -15.54 -1.93
N ILE A 161 -13.02 -14.93 -2.17
CA ILE A 161 -13.86 -14.38 -1.10
C ILE A 161 -14.23 -15.42 -0.04
N ALA A 162 -14.48 -16.67 -0.44
CA ALA A 162 -14.80 -17.77 0.48
C ALA A 162 -13.59 -18.22 1.32
N GLU A 163 -12.38 -17.89 0.89
CA GLU A 163 -11.14 -18.25 1.60
C GLU A 163 -10.70 -17.18 2.62
N VAL A 164 -11.28 -15.98 2.61
CA VAL A 164 -10.80 -14.85 3.43
C VAL A 164 -10.86 -15.16 4.93
N LEU A 165 -11.97 -15.73 5.43
CA LEU A 165 -12.07 -16.09 6.84
C LEU A 165 -11.15 -17.26 7.22
N PRO A 166 -11.09 -18.39 6.46
CA PRO A 166 -10.05 -19.42 6.68
C PRO A 166 -8.63 -18.86 6.70
N LEU A 167 -8.30 -17.97 5.75
CA LEU A 167 -6.99 -17.31 5.70
C LEU A 167 -6.72 -16.46 6.94
N ALA A 168 -7.69 -15.69 7.41
CA ALA A 168 -7.51 -14.87 8.61
C ALA A 168 -7.10 -15.72 9.82
N ARG A 169 -7.66 -16.92 9.98
CA ARG A 169 -7.28 -17.87 11.04
C ARG A 169 -5.86 -18.40 10.87
N ILE A 170 -5.49 -18.77 9.63
CA ILE A 170 -4.12 -19.23 9.32
C ILE A 170 -3.10 -18.12 9.62
N TRP A 171 -3.41 -16.87 9.25
CA TRP A 171 -2.50 -15.74 9.51
C TRP A 171 -2.35 -15.45 11.01
N GLU A 172 -3.42 -15.57 11.76
CA GLU A 172 -3.40 -15.44 13.22
C GLU A 172 -2.49 -16.49 13.85
N GLU A 173 -2.61 -17.76 13.47
CA GLU A 173 -1.74 -18.86 13.92
C GLU A 173 -0.27 -18.66 13.57
N LEU A 174 0.01 -18.02 12.42
CA LEU A 174 1.36 -17.67 11.99
C LEU A 174 1.92 -16.41 12.68
N GLY A 175 1.14 -15.76 13.55
CA GLY A 175 1.55 -14.56 14.29
C GLY A 175 1.48 -13.27 13.46
N VAL A 176 0.71 -13.27 12.38
CA VAL A 176 0.41 -12.04 11.63
C VAL A 176 -0.49 -11.15 12.48
N VAL A 177 -0.12 -9.89 12.64
CA VAL A 177 -0.84 -8.98 13.54
C VAL A 177 -1.92 -8.16 12.84
N GLN A 178 -1.92 -8.11 11.51
CA GLN A 178 -2.90 -7.32 10.76
C GLN A 178 -3.23 -7.94 9.40
N LEU A 179 -4.51 -8.09 9.11
CA LEU A 179 -5.03 -8.43 7.79
C LEU A 179 -5.71 -7.21 7.17
N LYS A 180 -5.20 -6.74 6.03
CA LYS A 180 -5.80 -5.65 5.27
C LYS A 180 -6.53 -6.18 4.06
N LEU A 181 -7.79 -5.85 3.93
CA LEU A 181 -8.67 -6.30 2.86
C LEU A 181 -8.99 -5.14 1.90
N HIS A 182 -8.79 -5.36 0.62
CA HIS A 182 -9.10 -4.42 -0.44
C HIS A 182 -10.22 -4.96 -1.35
N CYS A 183 -11.10 -4.08 -1.79
CA CYS A 183 -11.97 -4.36 -2.92
C CYS A 183 -11.18 -4.35 -4.23
N LEU A 184 -11.50 -5.27 -5.12
CA LEU A 184 -10.97 -5.23 -6.48
C LEU A 184 -11.53 -4.02 -7.23
N ARG A 185 -10.66 -3.30 -7.93
CA ARG A 185 -11.00 -2.13 -8.75
C ARG A 185 -10.74 -2.42 -10.22
N PRO A 186 -11.57 -1.90 -11.15
CA PRO A 186 -11.38 -2.08 -12.59
C PRO A 186 -10.25 -1.17 -13.11
N VAL A 187 -9.02 -1.43 -12.66
CA VAL A 187 -7.82 -0.68 -13.04
C VAL A 187 -6.65 -1.63 -13.32
N GLY A 188 -5.73 -1.21 -14.16
CA GLY A 188 -4.56 -2.02 -14.50
C GLY A 188 -4.95 -3.35 -15.16
N ASN A 189 -4.31 -4.44 -14.73
CA ASN A 189 -4.59 -5.78 -15.27
C ASN A 189 -6.02 -6.24 -14.97
N ALA A 190 -6.59 -5.86 -13.82
CA ALA A 190 -7.94 -6.25 -13.43
C ALA A 190 -8.99 -5.85 -14.47
N PHE A 191 -8.75 -4.80 -15.25
CA PHE A 191 -9.64 -4.38 -16.34
C PHE A 191 -9.83 -5.48 -17.41
N SER A 192 -8.82 -6.33 -17.61
CA SER A 192 -8.84 -7.44 -18.57
C SER A 192 -9.34 -8.76 -17.95
N HIS A 193 -9.69 -8.76 -16.65
CA HIS A 193 -10.09 -9.93 -15.89
C HIS A 193 -11.45 -9.72 -15.19
N PRO A 194 -12.56 -9.55 -15.99
CA PRO A 194 -13.88 -9.30 -15.43
C PRO A 194 -14.40 -10.44 -14.55
N GLU A 195 -13.92 -11.66 -14.76
CA GLU A 195 -14.26 -12.86 -13.98
C GLU A 195 -13.83 -12.75 -12.50
N LEU A 196 -12.88 -11.89 -12.17
CA LEU A 196 -12.44 -11.69 -10.80
C LEU A 196 -13.39 -10.80 -9.98
N PHE A 197 -14.30 -10.07 -10.63
CA PHE A 197 -15.20 -9.17 -9.92
C PHE A 197 -16.36 -9.92 -9.29
N ILE A 198 -16.73 -9.48 -8.09
CA ILE A 198 -17.87 -10.02 -7.37
C ILE A 198 -19.13 -9.35 -7.91
N ALA A 199 -20.01 -10.16 -8.50
CA ALA A 199 -21.26 -9.68 -9.07
C ALA A 199 -22.30 -9.30 -8.00
N ASP A 200 -22.32 -10.03 -6.87
CA ASP A 200 -23.23 -9.81 -5.75
C ASP A 200 -22.59 -8.89 -4.70
N SER A 201 -22.99 -7.62 -4.67
CA SER A 201 -22.50 -6.64 -3.70
C SER A 201 -22.78 -7.02 -2.24
N THR A 202 -23.78 -7.89 -1.98
CA THR A 202 -24.09 -8.37 -0.63
C THR A 202 -23.03 -9.33 -0.09
N ALA A 203 -22.21 -9.90 -0.96
CA ALA A 203 -21.15 -10.82 -0.57
C ALA A 203 -20.10 -10.13 0.33
N TYR A 204 -19.75 -8.87 0.07
CA TYR A 204 -18.86 -8.10 0.93
C TYR A 204 -19.47 -7.84 2.32
N MET A 205 -20.78 -7.60 2.39
CA MET A 205 -21.47 -7.38 3.65
C MET A 205 -21.49 -8.65 4.49
N ARG A 206 -21.77 -9.82 3.84
CA ARG A 206 -21.72 -11.13 4.52
C ARG A 206 -20.32 -11.43 5.06
N LEU A 207 -19.29 -11.28 4.22
CA LEU A 207 -17.90 -11.47 4.65
C LEU A 207 -17.54 -10.58 5.86
N ARG A 208 -17.92 -9.31 5.82
CA ARG A 208 -17.67 -8.39 6.94
C ARG A 208 -18.34 -8.85 8.23
N GLU A 209 -19.57 -9.36 8.15
CA GLU A 209 -20.29 -9.88 9.30
C GLU A 209 -19.66 -11.18 9.83
N GLU A 210 -19.25 -12.08 8.95
CA GLU A 210 -18.53 -13.30 9.30
C GLU A 210 -17.20 -12.99 10.02
N LEU A 211 -16.41 -12.05 9.49
CA LEU A 211 -15.16 -11.62 10.11
C LEU A 211 -15.39 -10.99 11.49
N ARG A 212 -16.44 -10.17 11.65
CA ARG A 212 -16.78 -9.56 12.93
C ARG A 212 -17.16 -10.61 13.97
N ASN A 213 -17.88 -11.66 13.56
CA ASN A 213 -18.37 -12.70 14.45
C ASN A 213 -17.32 -13.81 14.71
N ALA A 214 -16.20 -13.79 13.99
CA ALA A 214 -15.20 -14.86 14.04
C ALA A 214 -14.34 -14.87 15.30
N ASN A 215 -14.39 -13.81 16.12
CA ASN A 215 -13.60 -13.65 17.34
C ASN A 215 -12.11 -13.88 17.10
N LEU A 216 -11.54 -13.10 16.16
CA LEU A 216 -10.13 -13.15 15.77
C LEU A 216 -9.32 -12.12 16.58
N ASP A 217 -8.11 -12.50 16.99
CA ASP A 217 -7.17 -11.58 17.66
C ASP A 217 -6.36 -10.74 16.65
N ILE A 218 -6.38 -11.12 15.36
CA ILE A 218 -5.74 -10.35 14.29
C ILE A 218 -6.53 -9.06 14.00
N GLU A 219 -5.82 -7.93 13.88
CA GLU A 219 -6.45 -6.65 13.47
C GLU A 219 -6.91 -6.72 12.02
N ILE A 220 -8.23 -6.55 11.76
CA ILE A 220 -8.77 -6.52 10.40
C ILE A 220 -9.01 -5.08 9.99
N VAL A 221 -8.38 -4.70 8.87
CA VAL A 221 -8.45 -3.37 8.27
C VAL A 221 -9.17 -3.46 6.94
N LEU A 222 -10.32 -2.82 6.84
CA LEU A 222 -11.14 -2.82 5.63
C LEU A 222 -10.90 -1.58 4.77
N ASP A 223 -10.89 -1.76 3.46
CA ASP A 223 -10.93 -0.66 2.49
C ASP A 223 -12.29 0.08 2.57
N GLU A 224 -12.33 1.33 2.14
CA GLU A 224 -13.51 2.23 2.23
C GLU A 224 -14.78 1.59 1.69
N ASP A 225 -14.69 0.89 0.55
CA ASP A 225 -15.86 0.28 -0.08
C ASP A 225 -16.42 -0.92 0.68
N LEU A 226 -15.62 -1.52 1.55
CA LEU A 226 -16.07 -2.58 2.44
C LEU A 226 -16.80 -2.04 3.67
N THR A 227 -16.70 -0.73 3.91
CA THR A 227 -17.35 -0.05 5.04
C THR A 227 -18.71 0.52 4.70
N ALA A 228 -19.28 0.22 3.52
CA ALA A 228 -20.47 0.83 2.94
C ALA A 228 -21.65 0.97 3.91
N ASN A 229 -21.69 2.07 4.56
CA ASN A 229 -22.79 2.88 5.13
C ASN A 229 -22.23 4.11 5.85
N SER A 230 -20.93 4.35 5.80
CA SER A 230 -20.36 5.60 6.21
C SER A 230 -20.38 6.53 4.99
N SER A 231 -21.24 7.55 5.01
CA SER A 231 -20.92 8.79 4.32
C SER A 231 -19.44 9.05 4.50
N PRO A 232 -18.71 9.53 3.48
CA PRO A 232 -17.31 9.85 3.65
C PRO A 232 -17.20 10.71 4.89
N ALA A 233 -16.69 10.12 5.97
CA ALA A 233 -16.46 10.85 7.18
C ALA A 233 -15.33 11.82 6.83
N VAL A 234 -15.72 13.01 6.42
CA VAL A 234 -14.85 14.16 6.41
C VAL A 234 -14.41 14.29 7.85
N CYS A 235 -13.24 13.78 8.19
CA CYS A 235 -12.56 14.11 9.43
C CYS A 235 -12.12 15.57 9.36
N ALA A 236 -13.08 16.46 9.18
CA ALA A 236 -12.93 17.86 9.51
C ALA A 236 -12.99 17.95 11.04
N HIS A 237 -11.87 17.69 11.70
CA HIS A 237 -11.67 18.20 13.05
C HIS A 237 -11.60 19.70 12.92
N ALA A 238 -12.72 20.36 13.16
CA ALA A 238 -12.80 21.82 13.24
C ALA A 238 -11.73 22.28 14.23
N GLY A 239 -10.69 22.98 13.73
CA GLY A 239 -9.64 23.58 14.55
C GLY A 239 -8.25 22.97 14.44
N SER A 240 -8.06 21.82 13.80
CA SER A 240 -6.71 21.27 13.54
C SER A 240 -6.14 21.81 12.22
N PRO A 241 -4.83 22.08 12.12
CA PRO A 241 -4.21 22.33 10.82
C PRO A 241 -4.52 21.15 9.90
N ARG A 242 -4.89 21.45 8.65
CA ARG A 242 -5.29 20.42 7.67
C ARG A 242 -4.22 19.36 7.60
N GLU A 243 -4.59 18.17 8.01
CA GLU A 243 -3.73 16.99 8.07
C GLU A 243 -4.33 15.91 7.17
N ILE A 244 -3.48 15.19 6.44
CA ILE A 244 -3.87 14.01 5.69
C ILE A 244 -3.09 12.79 6.15
N ALA A 245 -3.73 11.64 6.07
CA ALA A 245 -3.14 10.38 6.51
C ALA A 245 -1.93 10.00 5.67
N ARG A 246 -2.03 10.17 4.34
CA ARG A 246 -0.97 9.73 3.41
C ARG A 246 -0.93 10.53 2.12
N ILE A 247 0.24 10.47 1.47
CA ILE A 247 0.46 10.83 0.08
C ILE A 247 1.23 9.69 -0.59
N GLU A 248 0.96 9.42 -1.85
CA GLU A 248 1.69 8.44 -2.63
C GLU A 248 2.55 9.13 -3.68
N ALA A 249 3.82 8.71 -3.79
CA ALA A 249 4.77 9.18 -4.78
C ALA A 249 5.15 8.05 -5.72
N ASP A 250 5.01 8.25 -7.04
CA ASP A 250 5.41 7.27 -8.03
C ASP A 250 6.86 7.49 -8.51
N PRO A 251 7.45 6.52 -9.23
CA PRO A 251 8.84 6.60 -9.70
C PRO A 251 9.12 7.78 -10.64
N ARG A 252 8.12 8.42 -11.21
CA ARG A 252 8.25 9.64 -12.05
C ARG A 252 8.15 10.92 -11.25
N GLY A 253 7.79 10.83 -9.97
CA GLY A 253 7.60 11.97 -9.09
C GLY A 253 6.16 12.49 -9.04
N ALA A 254 5.20 11.83 -9.69
CA ALA A 254 3.80 12.20 -9.54
C ALA A 254 3.33 11.89 -8.12
N LEU A 255 2.69 12.88 -7.49
CA LEU A 255 2.14 12.77 -6.14
C LEU A 255 0.62 12.65 -6.22
N THR A 256 0.05 11.70 -5.49
CA THR A 256 -1.39 11.54 -5.37
C THR A 256 -1.81 11.42 -3.91
N MET A 257 -2.90 12.08 -3.55
CA MET A 257 -3.48 12.02 -2.21
C MET A 257 -4.51 10.88 -2.08
N SER A 258 -4.91 10.28 -3.20
CA SER A 258 -5.76 9.10 -3.24
C SER A 258 -4.95 7.86 -3.59
N CYS A 259 -5.44 6.67 -3.25
CA CYS A 259 -4.83 5.43 -3.73
C CYS A 259 -4.96 5.35 -5.26
N LYS A 260 -3.86 5.11 -5.97
CA LYS A 260 -3.88 4.95 -7.45
C LYS A 260 -4.79 3.81 -7.91
N ALA A 261 -4.99 2.79 -7.07
CA ALA A 261 -5.95 1.73 -7.33
C ALA A 261 -7.40 2.22 -7.46
N VAL A 262 -7.71 3.41 -6.99
CA VAL A 262 -9.07 4.00 -7.09
C VAL A 262 -9.30 4.71 -8.43
N GLY A 263 -8.33 4.71 -9.33
CA GLY A 263 -8.48 5.23 -10.70
C GLY A 263 -8.59 6.75 -10.83
N LYS A 264 -8.41 7.50 -9.77
CA LYS A 264 -8.34 8.97 -9.81
C LYS A 264 -6.90 9.42 -9.99
N ASP A 265 -6.42 9.39 -11.21
CA ASP A 265 -5.08 9.84 -11.61
C ASP A 265 -4.95 11.38 -11.72
N SER A 266 -5.73 12.17 -10.98
CA SER A 266 -5.58 13.61 -10.93
C SER A 266 -4.31 13.96 -10.15
N HIS A 267 -3.18 14.01 -10.86
CA HIS A 267 -1.90 14.41 -10.29
C HIS A 267 -1.77 15.93 -10.33
N ALA A 268 -2.23 16.58 -9.26
CA ALA A 268 -2.05 18.02 -9.13
C ALA A 268 -0.62 18.39 -8.71
N PHE A 269 0.12 17.45 -8.11
CA PHE A 269 1.44 17.71 -7.55
C PHE A 269 2.50 16.76 -8.10
N TRP A 270 3.71 17.31 -8.27
CA TRP A 270 4.88 16.56 -8.75
C TRP A 270 6.09 16.87 -7.90
N TYR A 271 6.83 15.86 -7.55
CA TYR A 271 8.17 16.01 -7.01
C TYR A 271 9.17 16.15 -8.16
N ASP A 272 9.72 17.35 -8.29
CA ASP A 272 10.84 17.61 -9.19
C ASP A 272 12.12 17.07 -8.56
N LYS A 273 12.58 15.94 -9.04
CA LYS A 273 13.75 15.23 -8.52
C LYS A 273 15.05 16.03 -8.66
N THR A 274 15.16 16.87 -9.69
CA THR A 274 16.34 17.70 -9.94
C THR A 274 16.37 18.90 -9.00
N ALA A 275 15.27 19.63 -8.94
CA ALA A 275 15.17 20.84 -8.13
C ALA A 275 14.86 20.54 -6.65
N ASN A 276 14.62 19.28 -6.27
CA ASN A 276 14.26 18.83 -4.92
C ASN A 276 13.10 19.63 -4.32
N ARG A 277 12.03 19.79 -5.09
CA ARG A 277 10.85 20.56 -4.67
C ARG A 277 9.57 19.95 -5.22
N ILE A 278 8.46 20.22 -4.52
CA ILE A 278 7.13 19.86 -5.03
C ILE A 278 6.59 21.02 -5.87
N THR A 279 6.11 20.70 -7.06
CA THR A 279 5.46 21.63 -7.99
C THR A 279 3.99 21.28 -8.14
N HIS A 280 3.15 22.29 -8.39
CA HIS A 280 1.76 22.13 -8.73
C HIS A 280 1.60 22.24 -10.24
N ARG A 281 0.89 21.30 -10.83
CA ARG A 281 0.58 21.24 -12.28
C ARG A 281 -0.91 20.98 -12.44
N PRO A 282 -1.76 22.02 -12.30
CA PRO A 282 -3.19 21.85 -12.50
C PRO A 282 -3.46 21.38 -13.91
N SER A 283 -4.27 20.32 -14.09
CA SER A 283 -4.82 19.98 -15.39
C SER A 283 -6.02 20.86 -15.67
N ALA A 284 -6.38 21.05 -16.95
CA ALA A 284 -7.54 21.85 -17.35
C ALA A 284 -8.89 21.28 -16.86
N THR A 285 -8.88 20.07 -16.31
CA THR A 285 -10.02 19.35 -15.76
C THR A 285 -10.01 19.29 -14.23
N ASP A 286 -8.96 19.80 -13.58
CA ASP A 286 -8.85 19.78 -12.12
C ASP A 286 -9.67 20.93 -11.52
N GLU A 287 -10.96 20.74 -11.40
CA GLU A 287 -11.61 21.28 -10.22
C GLU A 287 -10.91 20.60 -9.02
N LEU A 288 -10.18 21.39 -8.24
CA LEU A 288 -9.67 21.01 -6.93
C LEU A 288 -10.87 20.63 -6.04
N THR A 289 -11.48 19.52 -6.30
CA THR A 289 -12.36 18.89 -5.35
C THR A 289 -11.47 18.44 -4.20
N LEU A 290 -11.29 19.33 -3.24
CA LEU A 290 -10.66 19.13 -1.94
C LEU A 290 -11.39 18.06 -1.07
N ALA A 291 -12.30 17.31 -1.66
CA ALA A 291 -12.75 16.04 -1.14
C ALA A 291 -11.64 15.01 -1.37
N VAL A 292 -10.53 15.19 -0.67
CA VAL A 292 -9.63 14.06 -0.40
C VAL A 292 -10.44 13.14 0.50
N PRO A 293 -10.94 12.00 0.01
CA PRO A 293 -11.48 11.03 0.93
C PRO A 293 -10.30 10.61 1.79
N ASP A 294 -10.33 10.99 3.06
CA ASP A 294 -9.50 10.30 4.04
C ASP A 294 -9.81 8.83 3.89
N VAL A 295 -8.79 8.03 3.56
CA VAL A 295 -8.93 6.58 3.57
C VAL A 295 -9.09 6.20 5.03
N VAL A 296 -10.33 6.23 5.50
CA VAL A 296 -10.67 5.80 6.84
C VAL A 296 -10.69 4.28 6.80
N TYR A 297 -9.61 3.68 7.23
CA TYR A 297 -9.64 2.25 7.54
C TYR A 297 -10.51 2.06 8.78
N ALA A 298 -11.67 1.46 8.61
CA ALA A 298 -12.44 1.01 9.74
C ALA A 298 -11.77 -0.23 10.33
N ARG A 299 -11.60 -0.22 11.65
CA ARG A 299 -11.27 -1.43 12.41
C ARG A 299 -12.57 -2.19 12.65
N VAL A 300 -12.56 -3.49 12.49
CA VAL A 300 -13.70 -4.39 12.73
C VAL A 300 -13.49 -5.10 14.05
#